data_7a02b09fcdd8bf52f16dffe13a15132a
#
_entry.id   7a02b09fcdd8bf52f16dffe13a15132a
#
_cell.length_a   1.000
_cell.length_b   1.000
_cell.length_c   1.000
_cell.angle_alpha   90.00
_cell.angle_beta   90.00
_cell.angle_gamma   90.00
#
_symmetry.space_group_name_H-M   'P 1'
#
loop_
_entity.id
_entity.type
_entity.pdbx_description
1 polymer ?
#
loop_
_entity_poly.entity_id
_entity_poly.type
_entity_poly.pdbx_seq_one_letter_code
_entity_poly.pdbx_strand_id
1 'polypeptide(L)'
;NKNENFVREIKELDTESLKDGNVLVKIDYSSLNYKDALILNNGGRIVKKYPFVPGIDFSGTVEDSQDQKFKKNDKVILTGFRVGEAYFGGFSQYAKVNSEFLVKLPNTLTTLKAMMMGTAGLTALLCAFAVKAKEELLMGTKVKDVLVTGATGGVGSFAVMALNKMGYDVHAVTGKKDKVEYLKKLGAKN
;
A
#
# COMPACT_ATOMS: atom_id res chain seq x y z
N ASN A 1 17.18 14.08 -24.38
CA ASN A 1 17.72 12.93 -23.65
C ASN A 1 17.59 13.21 -22.15
N LYS A 2 16.50 12.72 -21.49
CA LYS A 2 16.18 13.05 -20.08
C LYS A 2 16.60 11.99 -19.07
N ASN A 3 17.26 10.92 -19.50
CA ASN A 3 17.57 9.76 -18.66
C ASN A 3 19.07 9.44 -18.51
N GLU A 4 19.97 10.24 -19.04
CA GLU A 4 21.40 9.89 -19.13
C GLU A 4 22.12 9.85 -17.77
N ASN A 5 21.51 10.34 -16.68
CA ASN A 5 22.13 10.36 -15.34
C ASN A 5 21.26 9.78 -14.22
N PHE A 6 20.18 9.02 -14.56
CA PHE A 6 19.37 8.41 -13.51
C PHE A 6 19.94 7.07 -13.08
N VAL A 7 20.53 7.04 -11.89
CA VAL A 7 21.18 5.85 -11.31
C VAL A 7 20.28 5.22 -10.27
N ARG A 8 20.23 3.89 -10.27
CA ARG A 8 19.61 3.06 -9.23
C ARG A 8 20.70 2.24 -8.59
N GLU A 9 20.87 2.40 -7.31
CA GLU A 9 21.91 1.69 -6.57
C GLU A 9 21.39 1.26 -5.19
N ILE A 10 21.95 0.19 -4.64
CA ILE A 10 21.83 -0.15 -3.23
C ILE A 10 23.01 0.51 -2.53
N LYS A 11 22.71 1.35 -1.53
CA LYS A 11 23.70 2.14 -0.83
C LYS A 11 23.47 2.10 0.68
N GLU A 12 24.53 2.09 1.43
CA GLU A 12 24.47 2.30 2.87
C GLU A 12 24.20 3.78 3.16
N LEU A 13 23.23 4.02 4.04
CA LEU A 13 22.88 5.34 4.54
C LEU A 13 22.94 5.30 6.06
N ASP A 14 23.56 6.31 6.65
CA ASP A 14 23.50 6.49 8.09
C ASP A 14 22.08 6.87 8.51
N THR A 15 21.60 6.25 9.60
CA THR A 15 20.27 6.58 10.16
C THR A 15 20.19 8.04 10.63
N GLU A 16 21.29 8.68 10.99
CA GLU A 16 21.35 10.11 11.30
C GLU A 16 21.04 11.00 10.08
N SER A 17 21.28 10.49 8.87
CA SER A 17 20.91 11.18 7.62
C SER A 17 19.41 11.17 7.33
N LEU A 18 18.64 10.33 8.02
CA LEU A 18 17.18 10.29 7.94
C LEU A 18 16.59 11.46 8.74
N LYS A 19 16.40 12.59 8.08
CA LYS A 19 16.06 13.86 8.72
C LYS A 19 14.54 14.07 8.96
N ASP A 20 13.72 13.31 8.29
CA ASP A 20 12.27 13.52 8.29
C ASP A 20 11.59 12.64 9.33
N GLY A 21 10.95 13.26 10.34
CA GLY A 21 10.09 12.56 11.29
C GLY A 21 10.64 12.44 12.71
N ASN A 22 9.80 11.92 13.58
CA ASN A 22 10.01 11.78 15.02
C ASN A 22 9.91 10.35 15.55
N VAL A 23 9.72 9.36 14.64
CA VAL A 23 9.71 7.92 14.97
C VAL A 23 10.64 7.17 14.02
N LEU A 24 11.59 6.43 14.57
CA LEU A 24 12.47 5.53 13.84
C LEU A 24 11.86 4.13 13.84
N VAL A 25 11.61 3.58 12.65
CA VAL A 25 11.05 2.25 12.46
C VAL A 25 12.07 1.35 11.78
N LYS A 26 12.34 0.20 12.38
CA LYS A 26 13.02 -0.92 11.72
C LYS A 26 12.00 -1.63 10.85
N ILE A 27 12.20 -1.61 9.54
CA ILE A 27 11.27 -2.16 8.56
C ILE A 27 11.41 -3.68 8.53
N ASP A 28 10.29 -4.38 8.72
CA ASP A 28 10.21 -5.83 8.59
C ASP A 28 9.86 -6.22 7.13
N TYR A 29 8.89 -5.51 6.53
CA TYR A 29 8.38 -5.76 5.18
C TYR A 29 7.90 -4.47 4.51
N SER A 30 8.04 -4.43 3.18
CA SER A 30 7.44 -3.43 2.28
C SER A 30 6.68 -4.14 1.18
N SER A 31 5.66 -3.52 0.58
CA SER A 31 5.02 -4.06 -0.61
C SER A 31 5.52 -3.37 -1.88
N LEU A 32 5.38 -4.03 -3.03
CA LEU A 32 5.75 -3.46 -4.32
C LEU A 32 4.50 -2.95 -5.04
N ASN A 33 4.47 -1.66 -5.33
CA ASN A 33 3.36 -1.00 -5.98
C ASN A 33 3.76 -0.44 -7.35
N TYR A 34 2.77 -0.24 -8.23
CA TYR A 34 3.00 0.36 -9.56
C TYR A 34 3.71 1.72 -9.46
N LYS A 35 3.39 2.50 -8.44
CA LYS A 35 4.02 3.79 -8.18
C LYS A 35 5.52 3.67 -7.90
N ASP A 36 5.93 2.66 -7.14
CA ASP A 36 7.33 2.38 -6.88
C ASP A 36 8.08 2.05 -8.18
N ALA A 37 7.46 1.27 -9.06
CA ALA A 37 8.02 0.97 -10.37
C ALA A 37 8.16 2.22 -11.24
N LEU A 38 7.20 3.14 -11.20
CA LEU A 38 7.30 4.43 -11.89
C LEU A 38 8.47 5.25 -11.35
N ILE A 39 8.63 5.34 -10.02
CA ILE A 39 9.72 6.08 -9.38
C ILE A 39 11.07 5.48 -9.78
N LEU A 40 11.20 4.16 -9.66
CA LEU A 40 12.41 3.42 -10.04
C LEU A 40 12.77 3.55 -11.52
N ASN A 41 11.82 3.85 -12.40
CA ASN A 41 12.05 4.09 -13.81
C ASN A 41 12.09 5.58 -14.18
N ASN A 42 12.23 6.48 -13.19
CA ASN A 42 12.20 7.93 -13.39
C ASN A 42 10.94 8.40 -14.15
N GLY A 43 9.85 7.65 -13.98
CA GLY A 43 8.57 7.92 -14.62
C GLY A 43 7.71 8.89 -13.81
N GLY A 44 6.84 9.63 -14.52
CA GLY A 44 5.80 10.43 -13.89
C GLY A 44 6.27 11.70 -13.15
N ARG A 45 7.57 11.97 -13.07
CA ARG A 45 8.16 13.11 -12.30
C ARG A 45 7.62 13.19 -10.86
N ILE A 46 7.45 12.04 -10.23
CA ILE A 46 6.87 11.92 -8.89
C ILE A 46 7.85 12.47 -7.86
N VAL A 47 9.10 12.01 -7.92
CA VAL A 47 10.19 12.48 -7.05
C VAL A 47 10.81 13.75 -7.63
N LYS A 48 10.96 14.76 -6.78
CA LYS A 48 11.48 16.08 -7.18
C LYS A 48 12.94 16.30 -6.81
N LYS A 49 13.44 15.59 -5.80
CA LYS A 49 14.80 15.73 -5.28
C LYS A 49 15.46 14.38 -5.14
N TYR A 50 16.72 14.27 -5.53
CA TYR A 50 17.57 13.09 -5.41
C TYR A 50 18.83 13.42 -4.59
N PRO A 51 19.48 12.44 -3.91
CA PRO A 51 19.14 11.02 -3.86
C PRO A 51 17.83 10.76 -3.09
N PHE A 52 17.15 9.64 -3.36
CA PHE A 52 15.85 9.35 -2.81
C PHE A 52 15.65 7.85 -2.55
N VAL A 53 14.97 7.49 -1.46
CA VAL A 53 14.60 6.13 -1.11
C VAL A 53 13.12 5.91 -1.45
N PRO A 54 12.77 5.05 -2.41
CA PRO A 54 11.39 4.75 -2.76
C PRO A 54 10.74 3.78 -1.76
N GLY A 55 9.51 3.33 -2.05
CA GLY A 55 8.72 2.42 -1.22
C GLY A 55 7.58 3.16 -0.52
N ILE A 56 6.36 3.07 -1.08
CA ILE A 56 5.21 3.87 -0.62
C ILE A 56 4.50 3.30 0.60
N ASP A 57 4.88 2.13 1.05
CA ASP A 57 4.35 1.50 2.25
C ASP A 57 5.37 0.58 2.92
N PHE A 58 5.17 0.35 4.19
CA PHE A 58 5.93 -0.62 4.96
C PHE A 58 5.21 -1.00 6.26
N SER A 59 5.66 -2.09 6.86
CA SER A 59 5.36 -2.47 8.24
C SER A 59 6.67 -2.80 8.96
N GLY A 60 6.70 -2.57 10.25
CA GLY A 60 7.92 -2.77 11.01
C GLY A 60 7.74 -2.62 12.51
N THR A 61 8.86 -2.47 13.17
CA THR A 61 8.97 -2.34 14.62
C THR A 61 9.57 -0.99 14.98
N VAL A 62 8.93 -0.28 15.89
CA VAL A 62 9.47 0.99 16.42
C VAL A 62 10.77 0.72 17.15
N GLU A 63 11.85 1.35 16.72
CA GLU A 63 13.17 1.28 17.34
C GLU A 63 13.36 2.43 18.33
N ASP A 64 12.91 3.63 17.97
CA ASP A 64 12.94 4.83 18.80
C ASP A 64 11.78 5.76 18.46
N SER A 65 11.30 6.54 19.44
CA SER A 65 10.18 7.47 19.27
C SER A 65 10.27 8.66 20.20
N GLN A 66 10.05 9.84 19.65
CA GLN A 66 9.83 11.08 20.39
C GLN A 66 8.34 11.34 20.69
N ASP A 67 7.43 10.53 20.14
CA ASP A 67 5.98 10.61 20.37
C ASP A 67 5.54 9.54 21.39
N GLN A 68 4.88 9.97 22.46
CA GLN A 68 4.40 9.09 23.54
C GLN A 68 3.38 8.03 23.07
N LYS A 69 2.74 8.23 21.90
CA LYS A 69 1.82 7.26 21.32
C LYS A 69 2.51 5.97 20.87
N PHE A 70 3.81 6.04 20.57
CA PHE A 70 4.59 4.91 20.08
C PHE A 70 5.75 4.62 21.02
N LYS A 71 5.92 3.35 21.36
CA LYS A 71 7.00 2.87 22.23
C LYS A 71 7.90 1.92 21.46
N LYS A 72 9.15 1.79 21.88
CA LYS A 72 10.07 0.77 21.36
C LYS A 72 9.38 -0.60 21.39
N ASN A 73 9.54 -1.37 20.32
CA ASN A 73 8.93 -2.65 20.04
C ASN A 73 7.44 -2.63 19.63
N ASP A 74 6.76 -1.48 19.57
CA ASP A 74 5.45 -1.41 18.95
C ASP A 74 5.53 -1.84 17.49
N LYS A 75 4.60 -2.70 17.05
CA LYS A 75 4.44 -3.04 15.63
C LYS A 75 3.57 -1.99 14.95
N VAL A 76 4.04 -1.52 13.80
CA VAL A 76 3.40 -0.42 13.07
C VAL A 76 3.28 -0.72 11.58
N ILE A 77 2.34 -0.04 10.95
CA ILE A 77 2.14 -0.01 9.50
C ILE A 77 2.07 1.44 9.04
N LEU A 78 2.63 1.71 7.87
CA LEU A 78 2.49 2.97 7.15
C LEU A 78 2.07 2.72 5.71
N THR A 79 1.03 3.42 5.28
CA THR A 79 0.58 3.47 3.89
C THR A 79 0.17 4.90 3.55
N GLY A 80 0.60 5.44 2.44
CA GLY A 80 0.22 6.78 2.00
C GLY A 80 1.12 7.90 2.52
N PHE A 81 0.53 9.06 2.83
CA PHE A 81 1.19 10.28 3.34
C PHE A 81 2.39 10.76 2.50
N ARG A 82 2.45 10.35 1.23
CA ARG A 82 3.54 10.67 0.30
C ARG A 82 4.92 10.10 0.74
N VAL A 83 4.95 9.15 1.64
CA VAL A 83 6.15 8.38 1.93
C VAL A 83 6.52 7.56 0.69
N GLY A 84 7.80 7.52 0.33
CA GLY A 84 8.26 6.98 -0.95
C GLY A 84 8.04 7.91 -2.17
N GLU A 85 7.50 9.12 -1.97
CA GLU A 85 7.28 10.12 -3.03
C GLU A 85 7.94 11.48 -2.69
N ALA A 86 7.71 11.98 -1.49
CA ALA A 86 8.23 13.25 -0.98
C ALA A 86 9.11 13.05 0.26
N TYR A 87 8.85 12.00 1.02
CA TYR A 87 9.63 11.56 2.16
C TYR A 87 10.27 10.22 1.82
N PHE A 88 11.42 9.92 2.40
CA PHE A 88 12.11 8.64 2.21
C PHE A 88 11.18 7.48 2.54
N GLY A 89 11.18 6.46 1.68
CA GLY A 89 10.24 5.37 1.69
C GLY A 89 10.74 4.09 2.35
N GLY A 90 9.94 3.03 2.16
CA GLY A 90 10.09 1.74 2.80
C GLY A 90 11.07 0.77 2.14
N PHE A 91 11.72 1.12 1.02
CA PHE A 91 12.73 0.25 0.40
C PHE A 91 14.11 0.43 1.07
N SER A 92 14.11 0.28 2.38
CA SER A 92 15.29 0.41 3.25
C SER A 92 15.11 -0.45 4.50
N GLN A 93 16.16 -0.62 5.28
CA GLN A 93 16.10 -1.34 6.56
C GLN A 93 15.44 -0.50 7.67
N TYR A 94 15.55 0.82 7.59
CA TYR A 94 15.00 1.76 8.56
C TYR A 94 14.32 2.92 7.84
N ALA A 95 13.23 3.43 8.41
CA ALA A 95 12.62 4.68 8.02
C ALA A 95 12.41 5.56 9.25
N LYS A 96 12.69 6.86 9.11
CA LYS A 96 12.35 7.87 10.11
C LYS A 96 11.17 8.68 9.58
N VAL A 97 10.04 8.60 10.26
CA VAL A 97 8.77 9.14 9.75
C VAL A 97 8.02 9.92 10.83
N ASN A 98 7.10 10.77 10.40
CA ASN A 98 6.19 11.44 11.32
C ASN A 98 5.24 10.42 11.98
N SER A 99 5.09 10.48 13.29
CA SER A 99 4.19 9.62 14.06
C SER A 99 2.74 9.65 13.55
N GLU A 100 2.28 10.78 13.02
CA GLU A 100 0.94 10.92 12.45
C GLU A 100 0.70 10.03 11.22
N PHE A 101 1.77 9.56 10.56
CA PHE A 101 1.69 8.66 9.42
C PHE A 101 1.58 7.19 9.82
N LEU A 102 1.84 6.88 11.08
CA LEU A 102 1.90 5.52 11.58
C LEU A 102 0.59 5.08 12.22
N VAL A 103 0.26 3.83 11.99
CA VAL A 103 -0.83 3.13 12.67
C VAL A 103 -0.26 1.94 13.42
N LYS A 104 -0.64 1.76 14.71
CA LYS A 104 -0.29 0.54 15.45
C LYS A 104 -0.93 -0.66 14.78
N LEU A 105 -0.12 -1.68 14.57
CA LEU A 105 -0.61 -2.93 13.99
C LEU A 105 -1.49 -3.66 15.00
N PRO A 106 -2.72 -4.05 14.65
CA PRO A 106 -3.55 -4.87 15.52
C PRO A 106 -2.87 -6.21 15.84
N ASN A 107 -3.03 -6.71 17.06
CA ASN A 107 -2.44 -7.99 17.50
C ASN A 107 -2.89 -9.20 16.67
N THR A 108 -3.98 -9.07 15.90
CA THR A 108 -4.49 -10.10 14.98
C THR A 108 -3.71 -10.19 13.66
N LEU A 109 -2.86 -9.20 13.37
CA LEU A 109 -2.07 -9.14 12.14
C LEU A 109 -0.58 -9.22 12.46
N THR A 110 0.16 -9.88 11.59
CA THR A 110 1.62 -9.81 11.55
C THR A 110 2.08 -8.74 10.56
N THR A 111 3.30 -8.23 10.70
CA THR A 111 3.91 -7.28 9.76
C THR A 111 3.93 -7.85 8.33
N LEU A 112 4.19 -9.15 8.17
CA LEU A 112 4.09 -9.83 6.88
C LEU A 112 2.67 -9.74 6.28
N LYS A 113 1.64 -10.13 7.05
CA LYS A 113 0.25 -10.09 6.56
C LYS A 113 -0.21 -8.67 6.24
N ALA A 114 0.25 -7.68 7.01
CA ALA A 114 -0.03 -6.28 6.72
C ALA A 114 0.52 -5.87 5.34
N MET A 115 1.76 -6.26 5.00
CA MET A 115 2.36 -5.93 3.70
C MET A 115 1.92 -6.85 2.56
N MET A 116 1.43 -8.05 2.83
CA MET A 116 0.70 -8.84 1.82
C MET A 116 -0.55 -8.09 1.31
N MET A 117 -1.21 -7.30 2.15
CA MET A 117 -2.29 -6.39 1.75
C MET A 117 -1.75 -5.07 1.21
N GLY A 118 -0.87 -4.42 1.96
CA GLY A 118 -0.23 -3.17 1.59
C GLY A 118 -1.19 -2.07 1.17
N THR A 119 -0.69 -1.12 0.42
CA THR A 119 -1.49 -0.01 -0.15
C THR A 119 -2.60 -0.51 -1.08
N ALA A 120 -2.36 -1.60 -1.82
CA ALA A 120 -3.35 -2.17 -2.73
C ALA A 120 -4.57 -2.72 -1.99
N GLY A 121 -4.36 -3.48 -0.91
CA GLY A 121 -5.44 -4.02 -0.08
C GLY A 121 -6.21 -2.92 0.65
N LEU A 122 -5.52 -1.92 1.21
CA LEU A 122 -6.17 -0.76 1.82
C LEU A 122 -7.08 -0.04 0.83
N THR A 123 -6.57 0.26 -0.37
CA THR A 123 -7.33 0.95 -1.41
C THR A 123 -8.56 0.15 -1.84
N ALA A 124 -8.41 -1.16 -2.02
CA ALA A 124 -9.51 -2.04 -2.37
C ALA A 124 -10.62 -2.07 -1.30
N LEU A 125 -10.23 -2.14 -0.02
CA LEU A 125 -11.19 -2.11 1.10
C LEU A 125 -11.91 -0.77 1.19
N LEU A 126 -11.21 0.35 1.01
CA LEU A 126 -11.85 1.67 0.96
C LEU A 126 -12.89 1.76 -0.16
N CYS A 127 -12.59 1.23 -1.35
CA CYS A 127 -13.53 1.14 -2.46
C CYS A 127 -14.74 0.24 -2.11
N ALA A 128 -14.50 -0.93 -1.52
CA ALA A 128 -15.57 -1.86 -1.14
C ALA A 128 -16.49 -1.28 -0.07
N PHE A 129 -15.93 -0.61 0.94
CA PHE A 129 -16.73 0.09 1.96
C PHE A 129 -17.49 1.30 1.37
N ALA A 130 -16.93 2.01 0.39
CA ALA A 130 -17.66 3.08 -0.30
C ALA A 130 -18.87 2.55 -1.07
N VAL A 131 -18.77 1.37 -1.71
CA VAL A 131 -19.90 0.70 -2.34
C VAL A 131 -20.97 0.37 -1.31
N LYS A 132 -20.59 -0.22 -0.19
CA LYS A 132 -21.51 -0.56 0.90
C LYS A 132 -22.19 0.68 1.50
N ALA A 133 -21.45 1.72 1.78
CA ALA A 133 -22.00 2.98 2.29
C ALA A 133 -22.99 3.62 1.30
N LYS A 134 -22.70 3.53 -0.01
CA LYS A 134 -23.62 4.02 -1.05
C LYS A 134 -24.92 3.21 -1.09
N GLU A 135 -24.84 1.89 -0.93
CA GLU A 135 -26.02 1.02 -0.83
C GLU A 135 -26.92 1.43 0.35
N GLU A 136 -26.34 1.69 1.52
CA GLU A 136 -27.08 2.15 2.70
C GLU A 136 -27.78 3.49 2.46
N LEU A 137 -27.16 4.42 1.74
CA LEU A 137 -27.73 5.73 1.39
C LEU A 137 -28.89 5.64 0.36
N LEU A 138 -28.97 4.57 -0.42
CA LEU A 138 -30.02 4.37 -1.42
C LEU A 138 -31.33 3.80 -0.85
N MET A 139 -31.58 3.98 0.46
CA MET A 139 -32.84 3.69 1.15
C MET A 139 -33.40 2.28 0.85
N GLY A 140 -32.58 1.25 1.00
CA GLY A 140 -33.02 -0.14 0.88
C GLY A 140 -32.96 -0.73 -0.54
N THR A 141 -32.42 0.02 -1.52
CA THR A 141 -32.07 -0.59 -2.81
C THR A 141 -30.86 -1.48 -2.62
N LYS A 142 -31.08 -2.78 -2.56
CA LYS A 142 -29.99 -3.76 -2.40
C LYS A 142 -29.19 -3.86 -3.69
N VAL A 143 -27.95 -3.39 -3.66
CA VAL A 143 -26.99 -3.62 -4.74
C VAL A 143 -26.53 -5.07 -4.69
N LYS A 144 -26.76 -5.81 -5.75
CA LYS A 144 -26.34 -7.22 -5.84
C LYS A 144 -25.08 -7.36 -6.69
N ASP A 145 -25.08 -6.72 -7.83
CA ASP A 145 -24.05 -6.85 -8.84
C ASP A 145 -23.05 -5.68 -8.79
N VAL A 146 -21.77 -5.98 -8.73
CA VAL A 146 -20.69 -4.99 -8.70
C VAL A 146 -19.65 -5.30 -9.77
N LEU A 147 -19.31 -4.29 -10.57
CA LEU A 147 -18.30 -4.40 -11.62
C LEU A 147 -16.93 -3.93 -11.10
N VAL A 148 -15.91 -4.77 -11.27
CA VAL A 148 -14.52 -4.43 -10.93
C VAL A 148 -13.68 -4.40 -12.20
N THR A 149 -13.21 -3.21 -12.59
CA THR A 149 -12.29 -3.04 -13.72
C THR A 149 -10.83 -3.20 -13.28
N GLY A 150 -9.94 -3.58 -14.20
CA GLY A 150 -8.54 -3.84 -13.84
C GLY A 150 -8.39 -4.97 -12.81
N ALA A 151 -9.30 -5.94 -12.81
CA ALA A 151 -9.49 -6.95 -11.78
C ALA A 151 -8.26 -7.83 -11.51
N THR A 152 -7.31 -7.95 -12.45
CA THR A 152 -6.05 -8.69 -12.27
C THR A 152 -4.90 -7.87 -11.69
N GLY A 153 -5.12 -6.58 -11.43
CA GLY A 153 -4.15 -5.73 -10.73
C GLY A 153 -4.18 -5.93 -9.21
N GLY A 154 -3.22 -5.37 -8.49
CA GLY A 154 -3.17 -5.47 -7.02
C GLY A 154 -4.47 -5.02 -6.36
N VAL A 155 -4.92 -3.79 -6.62
CA VAL A 155 -6.17 -3.25 -6.07
C VAL A 155 -7.38 -4.07 -6.54
N GLY A 156 -7.47 -4.36 -7.86
CA GLY A 156 -8.59 -5.09 -8.42
C GLY A 156 -8.77 -6.50 -7.84
N SER A 157 -7.68 -7.24 -7.66
CA SER A 157 -7.72 -8.59 -7.07
C SER A 157 -8.25 -8.57 -5.64
N PHE A 158 -7.77 -7.63 -4.82
CA PHE A 158 -8.27 -7.43 -3.46
C PHE A 158 -9.72 -6.96 -3.44
N ALA A 159 -10.12 -6.09 -4.39
CA ALA A 159 -11.51 -5.62 -4.50
C ALA A 159 -12.47 -6.78 -4.82
N VAL A 160 -12.10 -7.67 -5.76
CA VAL A 160 -12.88 -8.87 -6.08
C VAL A 160 -13.07 -9.73 -4.83
N MET A 161 -11.99 -10.04 -4.10
CA MET A 161 -12.07 -10.84 -2.87
C MET A 161 -12.94 -10.17 -1.79
N ALA A 162 -12.74 -8.87 -1.55
CA ALA A 162 -13.46 -8.14 -0.50
C ALA A 162 -14.96 -8.05 -0.80
N LEU A 163 -15.34 -7.66 -2.01
CA LEU A 163 -16.73 -7.55 -2.41
C LEU A 163 -17.44 -8.90 -2.42
N ASN A 164 -16.79 -9.96 -2.93
CA ASN A 164 -17.33 -11.32 -2.84
C ASN A 164 -17.55 -11.74 -1.38
N LYS A 165 -16.58 -11.47 -0.50
CA LYS A 165 -16.71 -11.77 0.94
C LYS A 165 -17.81 -10.96 1.62
N MET A 166 -18.15 -9.77 1.11
CA MET A 166 -19.27 -8.94 1.56
C MET A 166 -20.62 -9.40 1.00
N GLY A 167 -20.65 -10.41 0.12
CA GLY A 167 -21.86 -11.02 -0.43
C GLY A 167 -22.36 -10.41 -1.74
N TYR A 168 -21.53 -9.61 -2.43
CA TYR A 168 -21.86 -9.11 -3.76
C TYR A 168 -21.56 -10.13 -4.85
N ASP A 169 -22.35 -10.10 -5.92
CA ASP A 169 -22.07 -10.80 -7.18
C ASP A 169 -21.03 -9.96 -7.97
N VAL A 170 -19.79 -10.41 -7.99
CA VAL A 170 -18.68 -9.62 -8.55
C VAL A 170 -18.43 -9.99 -10.01
N HIS A 171 -18.54 -9.00 -10.89
CA HIS A 171 -18.21 -9.11 -12.32
C HIS A 171 -16.84 -8.48 -12.56
N ALA A 172 -15.87 -9.31 -12.96
CA ALA A 172 -14.48 -8.90 -13.09
C ALA A 172 -14.11 -8.61 -14.54
N VAL A 173 -13.60 -7.39 -14.82
CA VAL A 173 -13.16 -6.99 -16.16
C VAL A 173 -11.64 -6.99 -16.25
N THR A 174 -11.11 -7.72 -17.21
CA THR A 174 -9.67 -7.78 -17.51
C THR A 174 -9.42 -7.98 -19.00
N GLY A 175 -8.34 -7.40 -19.53
CA GLY A 175 -7.84 -7.72 -20.87
C GLY A 175 -6.99 -9.00 -20.92
N LYS A 176 -6.72 -9.66 -19.78
CA LYS A 176 -5.85 -10.84 -19.68
C LYS A 176 -6.68 -12.11 -19.69
N LYS A 177 -6.87 -12.71 -20.88
CA LYS A 177 -7.70 -13.90 -21.07
C LYS A 177 -7.22 -15.13 -20.27
N ASP A 178 -5.93 -15.24 -20.04
CA ASP A 178 -5.28 -16.32 -19.27
C ASP A 178 -5.53 -16.22 -17.75
N LYS A 179 -6.16 -15.14 -17.26
CA LYS A 179 -6.42 -14.89 -15.84
C LYS A 179 -7.88 -15.12 -15.41
N VAL A 180 -8.74 -15.63 -16.29
CA VAL A 180 -10.15 -15.88 -15.96
C VAL A 180 -10.30 -16.83 -14.76
N GLU A 181 -9.62 -17.96 -14.78
CA GLU A 181 -9.69 -18.93 -13.67
C GLU A 181 -9.10 -18.39 -12.36
N TYR A 182 -8.09 -17.53 -12.43
CA TYR A 182 -7.58 -16.83 -11.26
C TYR A 182 -8.66 -15.92 -10.64
N LEU A 183 -9.36 -15.15 -11.46
CA LEU A 183 -10.42 -14.25 -10.97
C LEU A 183 -11.61 -15.01 -10.38
N LYS A 184 -12.00 -16.14 -10.99
CA LYS A 184 -13.01 -17.03 -10.41
C LYS A 184 -12.61 -17.57 -9.05
N LYS A 185 -11.35 -17.99 -8.87
CA LYS A 185 -10.81 -18.42 -7.57
C LYS A 185 -10.84 -17.31 -6.51
N LEU A 186 -10.75 -16.05 -6.91
CA LEU A 186 -10.91 -14.90 -6.02
C LEU A 186 -12.38 -14.58 -5.70
N GLY A 187 -13.32 -15.23 -6.36
CA GLY A 187 -14.76 -15.05 -6.12
C GLY A 187 -15.47 -14.22 -7.19
N ALA A 188 -14.87 -13.99 -8.35
CA ALA A 188 -15.59 -13.39 -9.47
C ALA A 188 -16.64 -14.39 -10.00
N LYS A 189 -17.86 -13.87 -10.25
CA LYS A 189 -18.96 -14.64 -10.83
C LYS A 189 -18.79 -14.77 -12.34
N ASN A 190 -18.38 -13.68 -13.00
CA ASN A 190 -18.08 -13.58 -14.43
C ASN A 190 -16.86 -12.69 -14.65
#